data_d226e4f1cb6769c154f0703f73dd2043
#
_entry.id   d226e4f1cb6769c154f0703f73dd2043
#
_cell.length_a   1.000
_cell.length_b   1.000
_cell.length_c   1.000
_cell.angle_alpha   90.00
_cell.angle_beta   90.00
_cell.angle_gamma   90.00
#
_symmetry.space_group_name_H-M   'P 1'
#
loop_
_entity.id
_entity.type
_entity.pdbx_description
1 polymer ?
#
loop_
_entity_poly.entity_id
_entity_poly.type
_entity_poly.pdbx_seq_one_letter_code
_entity_poly.pdbx_strand_id
1 'polypeptide(L)'
;SELDTIMTDRYSDFGPAPRLPSDMLRSILLSVEFKITSYTKWAADLKENHLHAILSGFVVGDTPGTGTFYDFHNRLWLSDNNNLSDPIHPQKEKPKKPDKKGEKAPSVEKATVKDLFEQFDLLPPTDMAPCQMLYGIFKGLFLDRSVQAGLVYLLDLSLAGDGTPVYTAARERKKRTCDCLEKGFRDCQCDRFYSQPDCNIGWDSHRECYYF
;
A
#
# COMPACT_ATOMS: atom_id res chain seq x y z
N SER A 1 -23.18 9.20 -6.43
CA SER A 1 -22.28 10.26 -5.93
C SER A 1 -21.24 10.61 -6.98
N GLU A 2 -20.48 11.68 -6.79
CA GLU A 2 -19.39 12.06 -7.68
C GLU A 2 -18.33 10.94 -7.80
N LEU A 3 -18.02 10.26 -6.71
CA LEU A 3 -17.13 9.10 -6.71
C LEU A 3 -17.68 7.95 -7.57
N ASP A 4 -18.97 7.71 -7.53
CA ASP A 4 -19.57 6.63 -8.32
C ASP A 4 -19.39 6.90 -9.83
N THR A 5 -19.51 8.17 -10.24
CA THR A 5 -19.25 8.59 -11.62
C THR A 5 -17.78 8.42 -12.02
N ILE A 6 -16.85 8.86 -11.17
CA ILE A 6 -15.40 8.74 -11.42
C ILE A 6 -14.98 7.28 -11.56
N MET A 7 -15.60 6.39 -10.82
CA MET A 7 -15.23 4.97 -10.80
C MET A 7 -16.05 4.09 -11.77
N THR A 8 -17.02 4.63 -12.50
CA THR A 8 -17.89 3.84 -13.39
C THR A 8 -17.07 3.00 -14.37
N ASP A 9 -16.09 3.60 -15.04
CA ASP A 9 -15.25 2.93 -16.05
C ASP A 9 -14.33 1.83 -15.49
N ARG A 10 -14.31 1.69 -14.18
CA ARG A 10 -13.50 0.70 -13.48
C ARG A 10 -14.23 -0.60 -13.16
N TYR A 11 -15.49 -0.66 -13.55
CA TYR A 11 -16.33 -1.84 -13.38
C TYR A 11 -16.73 -2.39 -14.73
N SER A 12 -16.90 -3.70 -14.81
CA SER A 12 -17.36 -4.37 -16.02
C SER A 12 -18.84 -4.11 -16.24
N ASP A 13 -19.24 -3.92 -17.48
CA ASP A 13 -20.65 -3.86 -17.89
C ASP A 13 -21.35 -5.23 -17.81
N PHE A 14 -20.59 -6.29 -17.61
CA PHE A 14 -21.08 -7.66 -17.54
C PHE A 14 -20.99 -8.21 -16.12
N GLY A 15 -22.01 -8.93 -15.71
CA GLY A 15 -22.06 -9.61 -14.42
C GLY A 15 -23.03 -8.96 -13.42
N PRO A 16 -22.96 -9.36 -12.15
CA PRO A 16 -23.79 -8.76 -11.11
C PRO A 16 -23.44 -7.29 -10.91
N ALA A 17 -24.46 -6.47 -10.63
CA ALA A 17 -24.25 -5.05 -10.36
C ALA A 17 -23.24 -4.85 -9.21
N PRO A 18 -22.23 -4.00 -9.41
CA PRO A 18 -21.27 -3.72 -8.35
C PRO A 18 -21.93 -2.94 -7.21
N ARG A 19 -21.34 -3.06 -6.02
CA ARG A 19 -21.73 -2.17 -4.92
C ARG A 19 -21.26 -0.75 -5.22
N LEU A 20 -22.00 0.24 -4.75
CA LEU A 20 -21.67 1.63 -5.00
C LEU A 20 -20.29 1.99 -4.44
N PRO A 21 -19.39 2.55 -5.25
CA PRO A 21 -18.06 3.00 -4.79
C PRO A 21 -18.13 3.93 -3.59
N SER A 22 -19.13 4.81 -3.54
CA SER A 22 -19.34 5.72 -2.42
C SER A 22 -19.64 5.02 -1.11
N ASP A 23 -20.41 3.94 -1.13
CA ASP A 23 -20.72 3.15 0.06
C ASP A 23 -19.52 2.32 0.49
N MET A 24 -18.76 1.79 -0.47
CA MET A 24 -17.52 1.07 -0.20
C MET A 24 -16.47 1.98 0.46
N LEU A 25 -16.27 3.20 -0.07
CA LEU A 25 -15.33 4.16 0.51
C LEU A 25 -15.79 4.59 1.91
N ARG A 26 -17.08 4.91 2.07
CA ARG A 26 -17.65 5.26 3.38
C ARG A 26 -17.42 4.16 4.40
N SER A 27 -17.63 2.91 4.01
CA SER A 27 -17.41 1.75 4.86
C SER A 27 -15.95 1.60 5.28
N ILE A 28 -15.00 1.82 4.38
CA ILE A 28 -13.56 1.80 4.71
C ILE A 28 -13.22 2.92 5.69
N LEU A 29 -13.72 4.14 5.47
CA LEU A 29 -13.49 5.26 6.39
C LEU A 29 -14.05 4.98 7.79
N LEU A 30 -15.25 4.40 7.87
CA LEU A 30 -15.82 3.97 9.15
C LEU A 30 -14.98 2.88 9.83
N SER A 31 -14.42 1.94 9.07
CA SER A 31 -13.54 0.92 9.65
C SER A 31 -12.30 1.52 10.33
N VAL A 32 -11.75 2.57 9.74
CA VAL A 32 -10.62 3.32 10.32
C VAL A 32 -11.05 4.06 11.60
N GLU A 33 -12.20 4.73 11.57
CA GLU A 33 -12.75 5.43 12.74
C GLU A 33 -12.98 4.48 13.93
N PHE A 34 -13.53 3.30 13.65
CA PHE A 34 -13.72 2.25 14.66
C PHE A 34 -12.45 1.44 14.97
N LYS A 35 -11.29 1.82 14.38
CA LYS A 35 -9.99 1.17 14.59
C LYS A 35 -9.97 -0.32 14.22
N ILE A 36 -10.81 -0.72 13.27
CA ILE A 36 -10.86 -2.08 12.71
C ILE A 36 -10.11 -2.07 11.38
N THR A 37 -8.81 -2.25 11.40
CA THR A 37 -7.93 -2.15 10.23
C THR A 37 -7.92 -3.40 9.33
N SER A 38 -8.50 -4.51 9.80
CA SER A 38 -8.56 -5.77 9.02
C SER A 38 -9.88 -5.89 8.28
N TYR A 39 -9.85 -5.99 6.96
CA TYR A 39 -11.05 -6.20 6.14
C TYR A 39 -11.81 -7.48 6.49
N THR A 40 -11.11 -8.52 6.95
CA THR A 40 -11.76 -9.75 7.42
C THR A 40 -12.60 -9.49 8.67
N LYS A 41 -12.03 -8.76 9.64
CA LYS A 41 -12.74 -8.39 10.87
C LYS A 41 -13.87 -7.41 10.57
N TRP A 42 -13.62 -6.43 9.70
CA TRP A 42 -14.64 -5.46 9.32
C TRP A 42 -15.82 -6.09 8.60
N ALA A 43 -15.57 -6.99 7.64
CA ALA A 43 -16.65 -7.72 6.95
C ALA A 43 -17.46 -8.62 7.89
N ALA A 44 -16.86 -9.16 8.94
CA ALA A 44 -17.58 -9.90 9.98
C ALA A 44 -18.41 -8.94 10.86
N ASP A 45 -17.82 -7.82 11.28
CA ASP A 45 -18.51 -6.80 12.09
C ASP A 45 -19.74 -6.24 11.36
N LEU A 46 -19.65 -5.94 10.06
CA LEU A 46 -20.78 -5.47 9.26
C LEU A 46 -21.96 -6.47 9.21
N LYS A 47 -21.70 -7.77 9.36
CA LYS A 47 -22.75 -8.78 9.42
C LYS A 47 -23.44 -8.83 10.78
N GLU A 48 -22.68 -8.61 11.84
CA GLU A 48 -23.16 -8.70 13.21
C GLU A 48 -23.74 -7.38 13.70
N ASN A 49 -23.12 -6.26 13.31
CA ASN A 49 -23.50 -4.92 13.72
C ASN A 49 -24.29 -4.19 12.62
N HIS A 50 -25.60 -4.29 12.71
CA HIS A 50 -26.51 -3.68 11.73
C HIS A 50 -26.34 -2.16 11.61
N LEU A 51 -25.96 -1.47 12.70
CA LEU A 51 -25.74 -0.03 12.67
C LEU A 51 -24.55 0.32 11.76
N HIS A 52 -23.45 -0.43 11.85
CA HIS A 52 -22.29 -0.20 10.99
C HIS A 52 -22.60 -0.47 9.52
N ALA A 53 -23.43 -1.48 9.23
CA ALA A 53 -23.89 -1.73 7.87
C ALA A 53 -24.70 -0.56 7.32
N ILE A 54 -25.67 -0.05 8.09
CA ILE A 54 -26.52 1.09 7.71
C ILE A 54 -25.68 2.37 7.54
N LEU A 55 -24.78 2.66 8.47
CA LEU A 55 -23.89 3.82 8.38
C LEU A 55 -22.97 3.75 7.16
N SER A 56 -22.58 2.56 6.75
CA SER A 56 -21.81 2.32 5.53
C SER A 56 -22.64 2.53 4.25
N GLY A 57 -23.96 2.49 4.32
CA GLY A 57 -24.89 2.57 3.20
C GLY A 57 -25.37 1.20 2.69
N PHE A 58 -25.07 0.12 3.40
CA PHE A 58 -25.48 -1.23 3.02
C PHE A 58 -26.83 -1.61 3.64
N VAL A 59 -27.54 -2.47 2.93
CA VAL A 59 -28.74 -3.11 3.44
C VAL A 59 -28.35 -4.18 4.47
N VAL A 60 -29.06 -4.22 5.59
CA VAL A 60 -28.86 -5.25 6.62
C VAL A 60 -29.05 -6.63 6.01
N GLY A 61 -28.08 -7.50 6.23
CA GLY A 61 -28.05 -8.84 5.65
C GLY A 61 -27.45 -8.94 4.25
N ASP A 62 -27.21 -7.80 3.57
CA ASP A 62 -26.53 -7.74 2.28
C ASP A 62 -25.27 -6.86 2.37
N THR A 63 -24.30 -7.32 3.15
CA THR A 63 -23.02 -6.63 3.36
C THR A 63 -21.91 -7.22 2.49
N PRO A 64 -20.89 -6.41 2.11
CA PRO A 64 -19.79 -6.89 1.31
C PRO A 64 -18.93 -7.91 2.07
N GLY A 65 -18.43 -8.90 1.33
CA GLY A 65 -17.44 -9.82 1.85
C GLY A 65 -16.01 -9.25 1.82
N THR A 66 -15.08 -9.93 2.47
CA THR A 66 -13.65 -9.54 2.51
C THR A 66 -13.07 -9.34 1.12
N GLY A 67 -13.36 -10.23 0.16
CA GLY A 67 -12.89 -10.13 -1.22
C GLY A 67 -13.34 -8.85 -1.90
N THR A 68 -14.60 -8.43 -1.68
CA THR A 68 -15.15 -7.20 -2.25
C THR A 68 -14.38 -5.95 -1.80
N PHE A 69 -13.90 -5.91 -0.56
CA PHE A 69 -13.07 -4.80 -0.07
C PHE A 69 -11.70 -4.77 -0.75
N TYR A 70 -11.06 -5.93 -0.93
CA TYR A 70 -9.80 -5.99 -1.67
C TYR A 70 -9.97 -5.62 -3.14
N ASP A 71 -11.03 -6.09 -3.79
CA ASP A 71 -11.32 -5.73 -5.18
C ASP A 71 -11.60 -4.24 -5.32
N PHE A 72 -12.35 -3.64 -4.40
CA PHE A 72 -12.59 -2.20 -4.40
C PHE A 72 -11.27 -1.43 -4.19
N HIS A 73 -10.45 -1.84 -3.23
CA HIS A 73 -9.16 -1.22 -2.97
C HIS A 73 -8.25 -1.27 -4.21
N ASN A 74 -8.17 -2.42 -4.87
CA ASN A 74 -7.43 -2.56 -6.11
C ASN A 74 -7.95 -1.62 -7.21
N ARG A 75 -9.27 -1.49 -7.38
CA ARG A 75 -9.86 -0.56 -8.33
C ARG A 75 -9.63 0.90 -7.98
N LEU A 76 -9.67 1.24 -6.71
CA LEU A 76 -9.38 2.59 -6.23
C LEU A 76 -7.93 2.99 -6.49
N TRP A 77 -7.02 2.02 -6.39
CA TRP A 77 -5.58 2.23 -6.56
C TRP A 77 -5.12 2.10 -8.00
N LEU A 78 -5.92 1.68 -8.93
CA LEU A 78 -5.51 1.27 -10.28
C LEU A 78 -4.40 2.13 -10.88
N SER A 79 -3.23 1.51 -11.03
CA SER A 79 -2.31 1.77 -12.12
C SER A 79 -2.69 0.86 -13.31
N ASP A 80 -2.55 1.33 -14.54
CA ASP A 80 -2.70 0.50 -15.75
C ASP A 80 -1.68 -0.65 -15.77
N ASN A 81 -0.60 -0.51 -15.02
CA ASN A 81 0.30 -1.57 -14.63
C ASN A 81 -0.23 -2.19 -13.33
N ASN A 82 -0.72 -3.41 -13.38
CA ASN A 82 -1.01 -4.23 -12.19
C ASN A 82 0.22 -4.48 -11.29
N ASN A 83 1.25 -3.69 -11.43
CA ASN A 83 2.58 -3.81 -10.85
C ASN A 83 2.75 -3.02 -9.55
N LEU A 84 1.66 -2.64 -8.89
CA LEU A 84 1.72 -2.17 -7.50
C LEU A 84 2.34 -3.21 -6.55
N SER A 85 2.41 -4.44 -7.03
CA SER A 85 3.05 -5.54 -6.34
C SER A 85 4.34 -5.99 -7.00
N ASP A 86 4.85 -5.28 -8.03
CA ASP A 86 6.20 -5.57 -8.45
C ASP A 86 7.13 -5.14 -7.34
N PRO A 87 7.48 -6.12 -6.51
CA PRO A 87 8.35 -5.80 -5.43
C PRO A 87 9.68 -5.41 -6.07
N ILE A 88 10.25 -4.35 -5.58
CA ILE A 88 11.68 -4.07 -5.69
C ILE A 88 12.47 -5.36 -5.35
N HIS A 89 11.85 -6.28 -4.69
CA HIS A 89 12.35 -7.61 -4.40
C HIS A 89 11.76 -8.63 -5.37
N PRO A 90 12.58 -9.38 -6.11
CA PRO A 90 12.10 -10.47 -6.94
C PRO A 90 11.23 -11.41 -6.11
N GLN A 91 10.10 -11.83 -6.66
CA GLN A 91 9.23 -12.78 -5.99
C GLN A 91 10.07 -13.99 -5.59
N LYS A 92 10.05 -14.31 -4.30
CA LYS A 92 10.73 -15.52 -3.83
C LYS A 92 10.14 -16.70 -4.57
N GLU A 93 10.95 -17.34 -5.39
CA GLU A 93 10.56 -18.63 -5.95
C GLU A 93 10.14 -19.54 -4.80
N LYS A 94 8.99 -20.19 -4.95
CA LYS A 94 8.56 -21.16 -3.97
C LYS A 94 9.65 -22.23 -3.85
N PRO A 95 10.14 -22.53 -2.65
CA PRO A 95 11.20 -23.53 -2.49
C PRO A 95 10.78 -24.82 -3.18
N LYS A 96 11.58 -25.30 -4.11
CA LYS A 96 11.35 -26.59 -4.77
C LYS A 96 11.32 -27.67 -3.70
N LYS A 97 10.32 -28.52 -3.75
CA LYS A 97 10.29 -29.69 -2.84
C LYS A 97 11.48 -30.58 -3.16
N PRO A 98 12.10 -31.21 -2.15
CA PRO A 98 13.16 -32.19 -2.40
C PRO A 98 12.59 -33.33 -3.25
N ASP A 99 13.38 -33.82 -4.21
CA ASP A 99 12.97 -34.87 -5.12
C ASP A 99 12.73 -36.22 -4.41
N LYS A 100 13.39 -36.43 -3.28
CA LYS A 100 13.23 -37.62 -2.47
C LYS A 100 13.01 -37.32 -0.99
N LYS A 101 12.22 -38.16 -0.31
CA LYS A 101 11.97 -38.05 1.12
C LYS A 101 13.28 -38.19 1.90
N GLY A 102 13.70 -37.15 2.59
CA GLY A 102 14.95 -37.12 3.38
C GLY A 102 16.09 -36.31 2.76
N GLU A 103 15.98 -35.87 1.52
CA GLU A 103 16.94 -34.95 0.91
C GLU A 103 16.63 -33.51 1.32
N LYS A 104 17.70 -32.68 1.42
CA LYS A 104 17.54 -31.24 1.62
C LYS A 104 17.01 -30.60 0.33
N ALA A 105 15.99 -29.75 0.47
CA ALA A 105 15.55 -28.93 -0.65
C ALA A 105 16.72 -28.13 -1.24
N PRO A 106 16.78 -27.95 -2.57
CA PRO A 106 17.83 -27.12 -3.18
C PRO A 106 17.81 -25.71 -2.59
N SER A 107 18.98 -25.17 -2.33
CA SER A 107 19.10 -23.81 -1.83
C SER A 107 18.66 -22.83 -2.90
N VAL A 108 17.73 -21.93 -2.56
CA VAL A 108 17.38 -20.80 -3.42
C VAL A 108 18.46 -19.73 -3.27
N GLU A 109 19.03 -19.27 -4.37
CA GLU A 109 19.94 -18.13 -4.36
C GLU A 109 19.21 -16.92 -3.77
N LYS A 110 19.85 -16.26 -2.83
CA LYS A 110 19.30 -15.05 -2.21
C LYS A 110 19.83 -13.87 -2.98
N ALA A 111 18.93 -13.02 -3.47
CA ALA A 111 19.33 -11.75 -4.05
C ALA A 111 20.24 -10.96 -3.09
N THR A 112 21.32 -10.46 -3.62
CA THR A 112 22.24 -9.59 -2.88
C THR A 112 21.71 -8.15 -2.87
N VAL A 113 22.23 -7.31 -2.00
CA VAL A 113 21.85 -5.88 -2.01
C VAL A 113 22.27 -5.21 -3.32
N LYS A 114 23.35 -5.68 -3.96
CA LYS A 114 23.80 -5.21 -5.27
C LYS A 114 22.74 -5.52 -6.34
N ASP A 115 22.27 -6.76 -6.42
CA ASP A 115 21.23 -7.18 -7.39
C ASP A 115 19.94 -6.37 -7.20
N LEU A 116 19.57 -6.08 -5.97
CA LEU A 116 18.38 -5.26 -5.65
C LEU A 116 18.55 -3.82 -6.12
N PHE A 117 19.74 -3.23 -5.98
CA PHE A 117 20.03 -1.89 -6.48
C PHE A 117 20.04 -1.81 -7.99
N GLU A 118 20.67 -2.77 -8.66
CA GLU A 118 20.67 -2.84 -10.12
C GLU A 118 19.25 -2.97 -10.67
N GLN A 119 18.40 -3.76 -10.02
CA GLN A 119 16.99 -3.86 -10.38
C GLN A 119 16.22 -2.57 -10.13
N PHE A 120 16.48 -1.89 -9.00
CA PHE A 120 15.82 -0.63 -8.68
C PHE A 120 16.14 0.47 -9.70
N ASP A 121 17.39 0.57 -10.15
CA ASP A 121 17.81 1.55 -11.15
C ASP A 121 17.20 1.27 -12.53
N LEU A 122 16.80 0.02 -12.82
CA LEU A 122 16.14 -0.38 -14.07
C LEU A 122 14.62 -0.25 -14.03
N LEU A 123 14.02 0.03 -12.87
CA LEU A 123 12.57 0.20 -12.76
C LEU A 123 12.14 1.46 -13.52
N PRO A 124 11.01 1.39 -14.23
CA PRO A 124 10.41 2.57 -14.80
C PRO A 124 10.02 3.56 -13.70
N PRO A 125 9.90 4.85 -14.01
CA PRO A 125 9.41 5.84 -13.06
C PRO A 125 8.08 5.36 -12.45
N THR A 126 7.92 5.59 -11.14
CA THR A 126 6.69 5.22 -10.43
C THR A 126 5.47 5.84 -11.12
N ASP A 127 4.49 5.01 -11.43
CA ASP A 127 3.21 5.51 -11.95
C ASP A 127 2.51 6.35 -10.89
N MET A 128 2.33 7.64 -11.18
CA MET A 128 1.67 8.61 -10.29
C MET A 128 0.16 8.64 -10.44
N ALA A 129 -0.41 7.91 -11.42
CA ALA A 129 -1.86 7.93 -11.67
C ALA A 129 -2.71 7.57 -10.43
N PRO A 130 -2.36 6.56 -9.61
CA PRO A 130 -3.08 6.27 -8.37
C PRO A 130 -3.06 7.43 -7.38
N CYS A 131 -1.91 8.09 -7.21
CA CYS A 131 -1.78 9.22 -6.31
C CYS A 131 -2.61 10.42 -6.79
N GLN A 132 -2.61 10.69 -8.08
CA GLN A 132 -3.41 11.76 -8.69
C GLN A 132 -4.91 11.51 -8.52
N MET A 133 -5.35 10.25 -8.68
CA MET A 133 -6.74 9.87 -8.46
C MET A 133 -7.16 10.07 -7.00
N LEU A 134 -6.36 9.57 -6.04
CA LEU A 134 -6.64 9.74 -4.62
C LEU A 134 -6.63 11.23 -4.22
N TYR A 135 -5.72 12.02 -4.78
CA TYR A 135 -5.71 13.47 -4.59
C TYR A 135 -6.97 14.13 -5.15
N GLY A 136 -7.42 13.74 -6.35
CA GLY A 136 -8.65 14.24 -6.95
C GLY A 136 -9.89 13.93 -6.10
N ILE A 137 -9.97 12.70 -5.59
CA ILE A 137 -11.03 12.27 -4.65
C ILE A 137 -10.98 13.10 -3.37
N PHE A 138 -9.81 13.25 -2.76
CA PHE A 138 -9.64 14.05 -1.54
C PHE A 138 -10.04 15.50 -1.79
N LYS A 139 -9.55 16.10 -2.87
CA LYS A 139 -9.90 17.49 -3.23
C LYS A 139 -11.40 17.66 -3.43
N GLY A 140 -12.03 16.85 -4.30
CA GLY A 140 -13.43 17.01 -4.67
C GLY A 140 -14.41 16.68 -3.54
N LEU A 141 -14.19 15.57 -2.82
CA LEU A 141 -15.14 15.10 -1.81
C LEU A 141 -14.95 15.74 -0.43
N PHE A 142 -13.73 16.16 -0.10
CA PHE A 142 -13.45 16.71 1.23
C PHE A 142 -13.11 18.19 1.18
N LEU A 143 -12.06 18.60 0.46
CA LEU A 143 -11.58 19.97 0.48
C LEU A 143 -12.60 20.93 -0.15
N ASP A 144 -13.04 20.70 -1.37
CA ASP A 144 -13.98 21.58 -2.07
C ASP A 144 -15.34 21.67 -1.34
N ARG A 145 -15.78 20.56 -0.74
CA ARG A 145 -17.00 20.56 0.09
C ARG A 145 -16.84 21.34 1.39
N SER A 146 -15.67 21.24 2.02
CA SER A 146 -15.36 22.01 3.23
C SER A 146 -15.30 23.52 2.95
N VAL A 147 -14.75 23.89 1.80
CA VAL A 147 -14.74 25.29 1.33
C VAL A 147 -16.16 25.78 1.06
N GLN A 148 -17.00 25.00 0.35
CA GLN A 148 -18.41 25.33 0.08
C GLN A 148 -19.23 25.48 1.37
N ALA A 149 -18.92 24.67 2.38
CA ALA A 149 -19.56 24.74 3.69
C ALA A 149 -19.03 25.87 4.59
N GLY A 150 -18.04 26.64 4.12
CA GLY A 150 -17.42 27.73 4.90
C GLY A 150 -16.54 27.24 6.07
N LEU A 151 -16.14 25.98 6.06
CA LEU A 151 -15.27 25.40 7.11
C LEU A 151 -13.78 25.67 6.85
N VAL A 152 -13.42 25.90 5.59
CA VAL A 152 -12.04 26.16 5.15
C VAL A 152 -12.04 27.40 4.25
N TYR A 153 -11.13 28.32 4.52
CA TYR A 153 -10.93 29.53 3.70
C TYR A 153 -9.69 29.36 2.83
N LEU A 154 -9.85 29.39 1.51
CA LEU A 154 -8.74 29.18 0.55
C LEU A 154 -7.66 30.26 0.63
N LEU A 155 -8.00 31.46 1.12
CA LEU A 155 -7.05 32.57 1.22
C LEU A 155 -6.19 32.53 2.48
N ASP A 156 -6.53 31.67 3.44
CA ASP A 156 -5.82 31.53 4.71
C ASP A 156 -5.67 30.05 5.06
N LEU A 157 -5.08 29.30 4.13
CA LEU A 157 -4.83 27.87 4.28
C LEU A 157 -3.59 27.65 5.14
N SER A 158 -3.81 27.39 6.41
CA SER A 158 -2.79 26.77 7.27
C SER A 158 -2.91 25.26 7.21
N LEU A 159 -1.87 24.58 6.73
CA LEU A 159 -1.80 23.13 6.70
C LEU A 159 -0.84 22.66 7.79
N ALA A 160 -1.31 21.76 8.63
CA ALA A 160 -0.47 20.98 9.52
C ALA A 160 -0.30 19.57 8.92
N GLY A 161 0.93 19.17 8.69
CA GLY A 161 1.28 17.84 8.23
C GLY A 161 2.10 17.11 9.29
N ASP A 162 1.82 15.83 9.47
CA ASP A 162 2.63 14.94 10.30
C ASP A 162 3.08 13.75 9.47
N GLY A 163 4.31 13.29 9.72
CA GLY A 163 4.89 12.14 9.06
C GLY A 163 4.57 10.86 9.82
N THR A 164 3.99 9.89 9.15
CA THR A 164 3.82 8.55 9.73
C THR A 164 4.99 7.67 9.30
N PRO A 165 5.78 7.11 10.23
CA PRO A 165 6.85 6.19 9.89
C PRO A 165 6.28 4.90 9.29
N VAL A 166 6.82 4.49 8.15
CA VAL A 166 6.53 3.20 7.53
C VAL A 166 7.71 2.28 7.79
N TYR A 167 7.48 1.25 8.59
CA TYR A 167 8.52 0.28 8.93
C TYR A 167 8.76 -0.63 7.73
N THR A 168 10.02 -0.77 7.35
CA THR A 168 10.45 -1.67 6.27
C THR A 168 11.05 -2.95 6.82
N ALA A 169 11.27 -3.93 5.94
CA ALA A 169 12.03 -5.14 6.26
C ALA A 169 13.55 -4.95 6.11
N ALA A 170 14.01 -3.72 5.97
CA ALA A 170 15.42 -3.41 5.84
C ALA A 170 16.19 -3.85 7.09
N ARG A 171 17.44 -4.28 6.88
CA ARG A 171 18.33 -4.63 7.99
C ARG A 171 19.07 -3.39 8.47
N GLU A 172 19.33 -3.31 9.77
CA GLU A 172 20.05 -2.19 10.43
C GLU A 172 21.39 -1.84 9.79
N ARG A 173 22.08 -2.81 9.19
CA ARG A 173 23.41 -2.60 8.61
C ARG A 173 23.36 -2.42 7.11
N LYS A 174 23.80 -1.27 6.66
CA LYS A 174 24.02 -0.99 5.24
C LYS A 174 25.03 -1.96 4.63
N LYS A 175 24.79 -2.37 3.39
CA LYS A 175 25.61 -3.30 2.61
C LYS A 175 26.35 -2.57 1.51
N ARG A 176 27.46 -3.15 1.05
CA ARG A 176 28.21 -2.67 -0.09
C ARG A 176 27.50 -3.08 -1.39
N THR A 177 27.48 -2.16 -2.34
CA THR A 177 27.03 -2.40 -3.71
C THR A 177 28.18 -2.29 -4.72
N CYS A 178 29.36 -1.86 -4.28
CA CYS A 178 30.56 -1.72 -5.12
C CYS A 178 31.33 -3.04 -5.26
N ASP A 179 32.14 -3.14 -6.32
CA ASP A 179 33.00 -4.30 -6.64
C ASP A 179 34.37 -4.23 -5.96
N CYS A 180 34.56 -3.31 -5.00
CA CYS A 180 35.87 -3.10 -4.36
C CYS A 180 36.40 -4.35 -3.66
N LEU A 181 35.52 -5.17 -3.08
CA LEU A 181 35.92 -6.41 -2.40
C LEU A 181 36.45 -7.43 -3.39
N GLU A 182 35.88 -7.55 -4.56
CA GLU A 182 36.31 -8.43 -5.65
C GLU A 182 37.67 -7.98 -6.22
N LYS A 183 37.89 -6.65 -6.22
CA LYS A 183 39.16 -6.03 -6.61
C LYS A 183 40.21 -6.02 -5.49
N GLY A 184 39.95 -6.67 -4.34
CA GLY A 184 40.88 -6.79 -3.22
C GLY A 184 40.88 -5.63 -2.24
N PHE A 185 40.07 -4.60 -2.42
CA PHE A 185 39.98 -3.46 -1.51
C PHE A 185 39.00 -3.73 -0.38
N ARG A 186 39.48 -3.94 0.84
CA ARG A 186 38.65 -4.21 2.01
C ARG A 186 38.06 -2.95 2.63
N ASP A 187 38.77 -1.84 2.62
CA ASP A 187 38.43 -0.57 3.28
C ASP A 187 38.13 0.52 2.23
N CYS A 188 37.08 0.33 1.43
CA CYS A 188 36.68 1.34 0.48
C CYS A 188 35.76 2.39 1.12
N GLN A 189 35.80 3.61 0.57
CA GLN A 189 34.93 4.75 0.95
C GLN A 189 33.63 4.81 0.16
N CYS A 190 33.30 3.75 -0.59
CA CYS A 190 32.08 3.70 -1.38
C CYS A 190 30.83 3.67 -0.50
N ASP A 191 29.76 4.27 -0.99
CA ASP A 191 28.49 4.32 -0.30
C ASP A 191 27.96 2.93 0.02
N ARG A 192 27.25 2.86 1.13
CA ARG A 192 26.59 1.63 1.59
C ARG A 192 25.12 1.88 1.73
N PHE A 193 24.33 0.92 1.33
CA PHE A 193 22.89 1.04 1.25
C PHE A 193 22.18 -0.02 2.09
N TYR A 194 20.94 0.27 2.48
CA TYR A 194 20.06 -0.71 3.09
C TYR A 194 19.58 -1.73 2.03
N SER A 195 19.03 -2.84 2.49
CA SER A 195 18.44 -3.85 1.58
C SER A 195 17.19 -3.36 0.87
N GLN A 196 16.62 -2.26 1.32
CA GLN A 196 15.56 -1.51 0.67
C GLN A 196 16.18 -0.21 0.16
N PRO A 197 16.29 0.02 -1.16
CA PRO A 197 17.05 1.16 -1.71
C PRO A 197 16.55 2.54 -1.28
N ASP A 198 15.25 2.71 -1.16
CA ASP A 198 14.57 3.94 -0.75
C ASP A 198 14.40 4.09 0.76
N CYS A 199 14.86 3.10 1.54
CA CYS A 199 14.78 3.14 2.98
C CYS A 199 15.73 4.17 3.58
N ASN A 200 15.25 4.90 4.58
CA ASN A 200 16.05 5.78 5.39
C ASN A 200 15.89 5.45 6.88
N ILE A 201 16.85 5.87 7.69
CA ILE A 201 16.76 5.69 9.13
C ILE A 201 15.98 6.84 9.76
N GLY A 202 15.06 6.52 10.65
CA GLY A 202 14.36 7.48 11.48
C GLY A 202 14.41 7.11 12.96
N TRP A 203 14.12 8.06 13.82
CA TRP A 203 14.02 7.85 15.27
C TRP A 203 12.56 7.89 15.71
N ASP A 204 12.09 6.80 16.32
CA ASP A 204 10.77 6.74 16.96
C ASP A 204 10.91 7.15 18.43
N SER A 205 10.49 8.37 18.76
CA SER A 205 10.58 8.91 20.11
C SER A 205 9.64 8.22 21.11
N HIS A 206 8.55 7.63 20.63
CA HIS A 206 7.59 6.93 21.48
C HIS A 206 8.10 5.55 21.90
N ARG A 207 8.80 4.86 20.98
CA ARG A 207 9.40 3.53 21.23
C ARG A 207 10.85 3.59 21.63
N GLU A 208 11.45 4.78 21.63
CA GLU A 208 12.87 5.02 21.93
C GLU A 208 13.82 4.12 21.13
N CYS A 209 13.52 3.93 19.83
CA CYS A 209 14.32 3.09 18.95
C CYS A 209 14.45 3.68 17.54
N TYR A 210 15.48 3.25 16.83
CA TYR A 210 15.58 3.54 15.41
C TYR A 210 14.69 2.59 14.60
N TYR A 211 14.09 3.14 13.53
CA TYR A 211 13.34 2.35 12.53
C TYR A 211 13.93 2.56 11.14
N PHE A 212 13.68 1.61 10.25
CA PHE A 212 14.24 1.52 8.91
C PHE A 212 13.14 1.29 7.87
#